data_2516aa515dee62c4bfb3421ef52483c4
#
_entry.id   2516aa515dee62c4bfb3421ef52483c4
#
_cell.length_a   1.000
_cell.length_b   1.000
_cell.length_c   1.000
_cell.angle_alpha   90.00
_cell.angle_beta   90.00
_cell.angle_gamma   90.00
#
_symmetry.space_group_name_H-M   'P 1'
#
loop_
_entity.id
_entity.type
_entity.pdbx_description
1 polymer ?
#
loop_
_entity_poly.entity_id
_entity_poly.type
_entity_poly.pdbx_seq_one_letter_code
_entity_poly.pdbx_strand_id
1 'polypeptide(L)'
;MKYTCSCRRTGVGDTCGVRRQLLGLVALTALSALVGCGERSGDAGALAPVEINAATSCELDGMLLADYPGPKAQIRYAGQEAPVFFCDTVELFNTLLRPEQVRKVAAVYVQDMGKANWDQPRGNWIDAKSGFYVLGSKRHGSMGPTIGSFAQEPDARKFIEQWGGRLLRYDEVKPGMVDLSGGALHDSKM
;
A
#
# COMPACT_ATOMS: atom_id res chain seq x y z
N MET A 1 55.05 9.02 14.78
CA MET A 1 55.73 10.29 14.84
C MET A 1 55.08 11.13 15.92
N LYS A 2 55.85 11.37 16.94
CA LYS A 2 55.54 12.18 18.12
C LYS A 2 55.61 13.65 17.74
N TYR A 3 54.70 14.49 18.19
CA TYR A 3 55.01 15.86 18.52
C TYR A 3 54.26 16.26 19.79
N THR A 4 55.09 16.51 20.75
CA THR A 4 54.88 17.04 22.11
C THR A 4 55.00 18.56 22.09
N CYS A 5 54.45 19.15 23.17
CA CYS A 5 54.83 20.41 23.81
C CYS A 5 54.23 21.69 23.23
N SER A 6 53.87 22.65 23.99
CA SER A 6 54.49 23.16 25.22
C SER A 6 53.59 24.18 25.91
N CYS A 7 53.55 24.10 27.22
CA CYS A 7 53.11 25.18 28.13
C CYS A 7 53.95 26.43 27.97
N ARG A 8 53.36 27.60 28.10
CA ARG A 8 54.10 28.73 28.76
C ARG A 8 53.10 29.55 29.59
N ARG A 9 53.43 29.55 30.89
CA ARG A 9 52.91 30.44 31.93
C ARG A 9 53.67 31.76 31.86
N THR A 10 53.01 32.84 32.13
CA THR A 10 53.43 34.06 32.87
C THR A 10 52.18 34.91 32.99
N GLY A 11 51.71 35.47 34.05
CA GLY A 11 52.23 35.77 35.34
C GLY A 11 51.49 36.99 35.90
N VAL A 12 50.93 36.81 37.07
CA VAL A 12 50.80 37.86 38.13
C VAL A 12 50.03 39.14 37.86
N GLY A 13 49.02 39.39 38.72
CA GLY A 13 48.41 40.69 38.91
C GLY A 13 47.18 40.61 39.83
N ASP A 14 47.48 40.65 41.15
CA ASP A 14 46.46 40.85 42.20
C ASP A 14 45.73 42.18 42.07
N THR A 15 44.50 42.23 42.54
CA THR A 15 43.97 43.11 43.60
C THR A 15 42.45 42.93 43.60
N CYS A 16 41.88 42.38 44.66
CA CYS A 16 41.31 42.99 45.84
C CYS A 16 40.28 44.12 45.58
N GLY A 17 39.06 43.84 46.01
CA GLY A 17 38.22 44.98 46.30
C GLY A 17 36.73 44.80 46.14
N VAL A 18 36.12 44.31 47.22
CA VAL A 18 34.94 44.94 47.87
C VAL A 18 33.56 44.91 47.20
N ARG A 19 32.68 44.11 47.84
CA ARG A 19 31.30 44.47 48.23
C ARG A 19 30.47 45.35 47.33
N ARG A 20 29.34 44.84 46.90
CA ARG A 20 28.01 45.23 47.34
C ARG A 20 26.95 44.50 46.59
N GLN A 21 26.24 43.71 47.31
CA GLN A 21 24.75 43.66 47.35
C GLN A 21 24.06 44.49 46.29
N LEU A 22 23.16 43.83 45.57
CA LEU A 22 21.70 44.16 45.56
C LEU A 22 21.03 43.25 44.51
N LEU A 23 20.22 42.40 45.04
CA LEU A 23 18.78 42.29 44.74
C LEU A 23 18.37 42.30 43.25
N GLY A 24 17.84 41.25 42.87
CA GLY A 24 16.61 41.35 42.08
C GLY A 24 16.74 40.89 40.65
N LEU A 25 16.30 39.86 40.41
CA LEU A 25 15.25 39.41 39.46
C LEU A 25 15.53 38.00 39.06
N VAL A 26 14.80 37.13 39.70
CA VAL A 26 14.52 35.80 39.20
C VAL A 26 13.72 36.00 37.93
N ALA A 27 14.39 36.05 36.80
CA ALA A 27 13.75 35.89 35.52
C ALA A 27 13.48 34.38 35.34
N LEU A 28 12.31 33.98 35.79
CA LEU A 28 11.73 32.67 35.53
C LEU A 28 11.40 32.61 34.04
N THR A 29 12.38 32.29 33.23
CA THR A 29 12.11 31.89 31.84
C THR A 29 11.42 30.54 31.89
N ALA A 30 10.10 30.58 31.93
CA ALA A 30 9.24 29.45 31.62
C ALA A 30 9.59 29.00 30.19
N LEU A 31 10.44 28.02 30.09
CA LEU A 31 10.65 27.25 28.86
C LEU A 31 9.38 26.49 28.62
N SER A 32 8.43 27.14 27.92
CA SER A 32 7.24 26.49 27.39
C SER A 32 7.71 25.40 26.44
N ALA A 33 7.82 24.17 26.95
CA ALA A 33 7.88 22.99 26.14
C ALA A 33 6.58 22.96 25.33
N LEU A 34 6.66 23.45 24.09
CA LEU A 34 5.72 23.13 23.05
C LEU A 34 5.78 21.61 22.85
N VAL A 35 4.98 20.90 23.64
CA VAL A 35 4.58 19.55 23.30
C VAL A 35 3.78 19.73 22.01
N GLY A 36 4.49 19.72 20.89
CA GLY A 36 3.87 19.55 19.60
C GLY A 36 3.15 18.20 19.69
N CYS A 37 1.83 18.24 19.75
CA CYS A 37 1.02 17.11 19.30
C CYS A 37 1.46 16.85 17.86
N GLY A 38 2.48 16.00 17.70
CA GLY A 38 2.73 15.38 16.44
C GLY A 38 1.45 14.67 16.08
N GLU A 39 0.70 15.22 15.14
CA GLU A 39 -0.24 14.42 14.36
C GLU A 39 0.55 13.17 13.98
N ARG A 40 0.19 12.08 14.61
CA ARG A 40 0.60 10.77 14.14
C ARG A 40 0.14 10.75 12.71
N SER A 41 1.05 10.98 11.79
CA SER A 41 0.90 10.65 10.38
C SER A 41 0.38 9.23 10.40
N GLY A 42 -0.94 9.06 10.21
CA GLY A 42 -1.62 7.79 10.35
C GLY A 42 -0.88 6.79 9.49
N ASP A 43 -0.18 5.96 10.14
CA ASP A 43 0.23 4.62 9.82
C ASP A 43 0.25 4.26 8.31
N ALA A 44 1.07 4.99 7.53
CA ALA A 44 1.29 4.65 6.12
C ALA A 44 1.83 3.20 5.97
N GLY A 45 2.51 2.68 7.00
CA GLY A 45 2.98 1.30 7.06
C GLY A 45 1.85 0.29 7.29
N ALA A 46 0.85 0.63 8.11
CA ALA A 46 -0.28 -0.27 8.39
C ALA A 46 -1.24 -0.41 7.19
N LEU A 47 -1.21 0.55 6.27
CA LEU A 47 -2.04 0.53 5.05
C LEU A 47 -1.28 0.03 3.81
N ALA A 48 0.02 -0.23 3.90
CA ALA A 48 0.78 -0.79 2.78
C ALA A 48 0.24 -2.16 2.34
N PRO A 49 0.41 -2.53 1.07
CA PRO A 49 0.03 -3.85 0.59
C PRO A 49 0.89 -4.93 1.26
N VAL A 50 0.28 -6.07 1.53
CA VAL A 50 0.95 -7.24 2.10
C VAL A 50 1.21 -8.24 0.99
N GLU A 51 2.41 -8.85 0.99
CA GLU A 51 2.75 -9.86 -0.01
C GLU A 51 2.03 -11.19 0.28
N ILE A 52 1.60 -11.87 -0.78
CA ILE A 52 1.01 -13.20 -0.69
C ILE A 52 2.08 -14.25 -0.40
N ASN A 53 1.73 -15.24 0.39
CA ASN A 53 2.53 -16.42 0.67
C ASN A 53 1.78 -17.71 0.31
N ALA A 54 2.38 -18.85 0.52
CA ALA A 54 1.78 -20.15 0.16
C ALA A 54 0.49 -20.47 0.92
N ALA A 55 0.24 -19.82 2.07
CA ALA A 55 -0.95 -20.05 2.88
C ALA A 55 -2.00 -18.93 2.71
N THR A 56 -1.74 -17.92 1.86
CA THR A 56 -2.67 -16.84 1.62
C THR A 56 -3.86 -17.34 0.81
N SER A 57 -5.06 -17.23 1.39
CA SER A 57 -6.31 -17.70 0.78
C SER A 57 -7.24 -16.56 0.38
N CYS A 58 -8.09 -16.83 -0.58
CA CYS A 58 -9.13 -15.93 -1.04
C CYS A 58 -10.28 -15.85 -0.01
N GLU A 59 -10.80 -14.67 0.20
CA GLU A 59 -11.92 -14.40 1.12
C GLU A 59 -13.23 -15.06 0.65
N LEU A 60 -13.44 -15.17 -0.66
CA LEU A 60 -14.73 -15.64 -1.18
C LEU A 60 -14.85 -17.15 -1.25
N ASP A 61 -13.78 -17.85 -1.61
CA ASP A 61 -13.82 -19.28 -1.90
C ASP A 61 -12.77 -20.12 -1.18
N GLY A 62 -11.82 -19.46 -0.48
CA GLY A 62 -10.76 -20.12 0.26
C GLY A 62 -9.61 -20.69 -0.60
N MET A 63 -9.60 -20.44 -1.92
CA MET A 63 -8.53 -20.88 -2.82
C MET A 63 -7.18 -20.24 -2.43
N LEU A 64 -6.10 -21.02 -2.52
CA LEU A 64 -4.75 -20.48 -2.29
C LEU A 64 -4.33 -19.60 -3.46
N LEU A 65 -4.08 -18.31 -3.20
CA LEU A 65 -3.75 -17.35 -4.25
C LEU A 65 -2.53 -17.74 -5.06
N ALA A 66 -1.59 -18.43 -4.41
CA ALA A 66 -0.32 -18.83 -5.00
C ALA A 66 -0.45 -19.83 -6.17
N ASP A 67 -1.54 -20.59 -6.19
CA ASP A 67 -1.72 -21.73 -7.09
C ASP A 67 -2.40 -21.34 -8.43
N TYR A 68 -2.88 -20.11 -8.53
CA TYR A 68 -3.70 -19.68 -9.67
C TYR A 68 -3.10 -18.48 -10.41
N PRO A 69 -3.32 -18.40 -11.73
CA PRO A 69 -2.84 -17.30 -12.56
C PRO A 69 -3.69 -16.02 -12.39
N GLY A 70 -3.25 -14.95 -13.04
CA GLY A 70 -3.97 -13.70 -13.12
C GLY A 70 -3.76 -12.78 -11.92
N PRO A 71 -4.21 -11.52 -12.05
CA PRO A 71 -3.97 -10.49 -11.05
C PRO A 71 -4.68 -10.78 -9.74
N LYS A 72 -3.93 -10.72 -8.64
CA LYS A 72 -4.46 -10.80 -7.28
C LYS A 72 -4.83 -9.43 -6.75
N ALA A 73 -5.68 -9.41 -5.74
CA ALA A 73 -6.12 -8.18 -5.13
C ALA A 73 -6.20 -8.27 -3.61
N GLN A 74 -6.18 -7.12 -2.95
CA GLN A 74 -6.40 -7.03 -1.51
C GLN A 74 -7.11 -5.74 -1.10
N ILE A 75 -7.95 -5.84 -0.07
CA ILE A 75 -8.60 -4.72 0.58
C ILE A 75 -8.05 -4.56 1.99
N ARG A 76 -7.69 -3.33 2.34
CA ARG A 76 -7.41 -2.91 3.71
C ARG A 76 -8.66 -2.23 4.26
N TYR A 77 -9.31 -2.83 5.24
CA TYR A 77 -10.44 -2.20 5.92
C TYR A 77 -9.99 -1.40 7.13
N ALA A 78 -10.64 -0.28 7.39
CA ALA A 78 -10.33 0.54 8.56
C ALA A 78 -10.62 -0.24 9.84
N GLY A 79 -9.65 -0.21 10.78
CA GLY A 79 -9.75 -0.94 12.04
C GLY A 79 -9.47 -2.43 11.95
N GLN A 80 -9.09 -2.94 10.77
CA GLN A 80 -8.66 -4.33 10.58
C GLN A 80 -7.16 -4.37 10.29
N GLU A 81 -6.41 -5.15 11.06
CA GLU A 81 -4.96 -5.26 10.92
C GLU A 81 -4.56 -6.06 9.67
N ALA A 82 -5.18 -7.21 9.46
CA ALA A 82 -4.91 -8.07 8.31
C ALA A 82 -5.67 -7.59 7.06
N PRO A 83 -5.06 -7.68 5.85
CA PRO A 83 -5.78 -7.47 4.60
C PRO A 83 -6.75 -8.61 4.32
N VAL A 84 -7.74 -8.32 3.51
CA VAL A 84 -8.61 -9.32 2.90
C VAL A 84 -8.14 -9.53 1.47
N PHE A 85 -7.86 -10.77 1.09
CA PHE A 85 -7.30 -11.13 -0.21
C PHE A 85 -8.35 -11.72 -1.16
N PHE A 86 -8.14 -11.49 -2.45
CA PHE A 86 -8.95 -12.02 -3.54
C PHE A 86 -8.06 -12.69 -4.58
N CYS A 87 -8.43 -13.85 -5.04
CA CYS A 87 -7.68 -14.58 -6.04
C CYS A 87 -7.85 -14.00 -7.45
N ASP A 88 -8.80 -13.08 -7.64
CA ASP A 88 -9.07 -12.41 -8.91
C ASP A 88 -9.56 -10.97 -8.72
N THR A 89 -9.27 -10.11 -9.68
CA THR A 89 -9.77 -8.71 -9.69
C THR A 89 -11.27 -8.61 -9.92
N VAL A 90 -11.89 -9.60 -10.60
CA VAL A 90 -13.36 -9.65 -10.74
C VAL A 90 -14.01 -9.80 -9.37
N GLU A 91 -13.47 -10.66 -8.50
CA GLU A 91 -13.96 -10.86 -7.13
C GLU A 91 -13.80 -9.61 -6.27
N LEU A 92 -12.64 -8.93 -6.39
CA LEU A 92 -12.42 -7.66 -5.74
C LEU A 92 -13.51 -6.66 -6.10
N PHE A 93 -13.72 -6.40 -7.39
CA PHE A 93 -14.70 -5.43 -7.84
C PHE A 93 -16.13 -5.88 -7.54
N ASN A 94 -16.44 -7.16 -7.66
CA ASN A 94 -17.72 -7.70 -7.23
C ASN A 94 -17.99 -7.37 -5.76
N THR A 95 -16.99 -7.58 -4.88
CA THR A 95 -17.12 -7.28 -3.46
C THR A 95 -17.27 -5.78 -3.19
N LEU A 96 -16.48 -4.93 -3.86
CA LEU A 96 -16.50 -3.47 -3.64
C LEU A 96 -17.78 -2.80 -4.14
N LEU A 97 -18.37 -3.33 -5.22
CA LEU A 97 -19.52 -2.73 -5.88
C LEU A 97 -20.86 -3.28 -5.38
N ARG A 98 -20.85 -4.23 -4.43
CA ARG A 98 -22.10 -4.72 -3.80
C ARG A 98 -22.74 -3.64 -2.94
N PRO A 99 -24.06 -3.47 -3.00
CA PRO A 99 -24.79 -2.53 -2.14
C PRO A 99 -24.63 -2.83 -0.65
N GLU A 100 -24.38 -4.11 -0.30
CA GLU A 100 -24.21 -4.58 1.07
C GLU A 100 -22.81 -4.26 1.64
N GLN A 101 -21.88 -3.76 0.82
CA GLN A 101 -20.54 -3.40 1.28
C GLN A 101 -20.58 -2.11 2.12
N VAL A 102 -20.66 -2.30 3.44
CA VAL A 102 -20.75 -1.20 4.42
C VAL A 102 -19.46 -0.97 5.19
N ARG A 103 -18.47 -1.89 5.09
CA ARG A 103 -17.19 -1.75 5.78
C ARG A 103 -16.40 -0.59 5.19
N LYS A 104 -15.84 0.27 6.06
CA LYS A 104 -15.01 1.39 5.62
C LYS A 104 -13.71 0.88 4.99
N VAL A 105 -13.58 1.05 3.69
CA VAL A 105 -12.36 0.72 2.93
C VAL A 105 -11.31 1.80 3.20
N ALA A 106 -10.12 1.40 3.64
CA ALA A 106 -8.99 2.28 3.89
C ALA A 106 -8.04 2.32 2.68
N ALA A 107 -7.75 1.16 2.07
CA ALA A 107 -6.97 1.08 0.83
C ALA A 107 -7.36 -0.17 0.03
N VAL A 108 -7.10 -0.14 -1.27
CA VAL A 108 -7.33 -1.26 -2.19
C VAL A 108 -6.11 -1.40 -3.09
N TYR A 109 -5.60 -2.61 -3.22
CA TYR A 109 -4.45 -2.90 -4.06
C TYR A 109 -4.75 -4.02 -5.04
N VAL A 110 -4.16 -3.90 -6.23
CA VAL A 110 -4.14 -4.92 -7.27
C VAL A 110 -2.71 -5.11 -7.76
N GLN A 111 -2.41 -6.23 -8.41
CA GLN A 111 -1.08 -6.44 -8.97
C GLN A 111 -0.96 -5.79 -10.35
N ASP A 112 0.19 -5.16 -10.61
CA ASP A 112 0.56 -4.62 -11.92
C ASP A 112 1.02 -5.75 -12.84
N MET A 113 0.14 -6.19 -13.74
CA MET A 113 0.43 -7.27 -14.70
C MET A 113 1.31 -6.84 -15.87
N GLY A 114 1.67 -5.56 -15.94
CA GLY A 114 2.74 -5.09 -16.82
C GLY A 114 4.13 -5.54 -16.35
N LYS A 115 4.27 -5.87 -15.06
CA LYS A 115 5.52 -6.29 -14.43
C LYS A 115 5.46 -7.68 -13.82
N ALA A 116 4.31 -8.08 -13.26
CA ALA A 116 4.14 -9.38 -12.65
C ALA A 116 4.05 -10.49 -13.71
N ASN A 117 4.52 -11.69 -13.34
CA ASN A 117 4.27 -12.86 -14.14
C ASN A 117 2.80 -13.25 -14.03
N TRP A 118 2.13 -13.46 -15.16
CA TRP A 118 0.70 -13.80 -15.17
C TRP A 118 0.40 -15.15 -14.54
N ASP A 119 1.24 -16.15 -14.80
CA ASP A 119 0.98 -17.51 -14.37
C ASP A 119 1.39 -17.76 -12.90
N GLN A 120 2.31 -16.95 -12.38
CA GLN A 120 2.76 -16.95 -10.99
C GLN A 120 2.90 -15.52 -10.47
N PRO A 121 1.80 -14.79 -10.29
CA PRO A 121 1.85 -13.40 -9.91
C PRO A 121 2.37 -13.21 -8.48
N ARG A 122 3.37 -12.33 -8.33
CA ARG A 122 3.98 -11.97 -7.05
C ARG A 122 4.33 -10.48 -7.06
N GLY A 123 4.20 -9.85 -5.91
CA GLY A 123 4.56 -8.45 -5.74
C GLY A 123 3.87 -7.49 -6.71
N ASN A 124 4.56 -6.40 -7.03
CA ASN A 124 4.10 -5.40 -7.98
C ASN A 124 2.72 -4.82 -7.65
N TRP A 125 2.44 -4.63 -6.37
CA TRP A 125 1.19 -4.06 -5.89
C TRP A 125 1.09 -2.57 -6.24
N ILE A 126 -0.07 -2.15 -6.71
CA ILE A 126 -0.41 -0.76 -7.02
C ILE A 126 -1.73 -0.40 -6.35
N ASP A 127 -1.93 0.89 -6.06
CA ASP A 127 -3.24 1.40 -5.64
C ASP A 127 -4.25 1.18 -6.77
N ALA A 128 -5.33 0.48 -6.45
CA ALA A 128 -6.34 0.10 -7.43
C ALA A 128 -6.98 1.30 -8.12
N LYS A 129 -7.15 2.42 -7.41
CA LYS A 129 -7.79 3.62 -7.98
C LYS A 129 -6.95 4.28 -9.07
N SER A 130 -5.62 4.11 -9.01
CA SER A 130 -4.69 4.64 -10.01
C SER A 130 -4.52 3.73 -11.23
N GLY A 131 -4.97 2.46 -11.13
CA GLY A 131 -4.78 1.43 -12.15
C GLY A 131 -5.52 1.66 -13.46
N PHE A 132 -5.04 0.96 -14.47
CA PHE A 132 -5.69 0.75 -15.76
C PHE A 132 -6.16 -0.70 -15.81
N TYR A 133 -7.33 -0.94 -16.36
CA TYR A 133 -8.00 -2.24 -16.34
C TYR A 133 -8.36 -2.70 -17.75
N VAL A 134 -8.21 -4.00 -18.02
CA VAL A 134 -8.59 -4.59 -19.31
C VAL A 134 -9.65 -5.64 -19.07
N LEU A 135 -10.87 -5.35 -19.53
CA LEU A 135 -12.03 -6.25 -19.45
C LEU A 135 -12.25 -6.97 -20.77
N GLY A 136 -12.61 -8.25 -20.70
CA GLY A 136 -13.00 -9.06 -21.86
C GLY A 136 -11.82 -9.55 -22.70
N SER A 137 -10.62 -9.65 -22.12
CA SER A 137 -9.49 -10.30 -22.74
C SER A 137 -9.70 -11.82 -22.84
N LYS A 138 -9.00 -12.48 -23.76
CA LYS A 138 -8.97 -13.95 -23.90
C LYS A 138 -8.10 -14.62 -22.82
N ARG A 139 -7.36 -13.86 -22.02
CA ARG A 139 -6.51 -14.41 -20.98
C ARG A 139 -7.29 -14.56 -19.68
N HIS A 140 -7.29 -15.76 -19.16
CA HIS A 140 -8.03 -16.11 -17.94
C HIS A 140 -7.21 -15.87 -16.67
N GLY A 141 -7.91 -15.58 -15.59
CA GLY A 141 -7.39 -15.56 -14.22
C GLY A 141 -7.72 -16.85 -13.48
N SER A 142 -7.83 -16.77 -12.16
CA SER A 142 -8.09 -17.91 -11.28
C SER A 142 -9.45 -18.58 -11.53
N MET A 143 -10.47 -17.78 -11.81
CA MET A 143 -11.86 -18.23 -12.01
C MET A 143 -12.34 -18.13 -13.46
N GLY A 144 -11.44 -18.13 -14.43
CA GLY A 144 -11.77 -17.97 -15.84
C GLY A 144 -11.64 -16.54 -16.33
N PRO A 145 -12.64 -15.93 -16.97
CA PRO A 145 -12.54 -14.56 -17.45
C PRO A 145 -12.23 -13.58 -16.33
N THR A 146 -11.21 -12.74 -16.51
CA THR A 146 -10.74 -11.80 -15.51
C THR A 146 -10.57 -10.39 -16.05
N ILE A 147 -10.33 -9.44 -15.16
CA ILE A 147 -9.97 -8.06 -15.49
C ILE A 147 -8.47 -7.88 -15.25
N GLY A 148 -7.69 -7.74 -16.32
CA GLY A 148 -6.25 -7.43 -16.20
C GLY A 148 -6.04 -6.07 -15.57
N SER A 149 -5.07 -5.94 -14.65
CA SER A 149 -4.73 -4.69 -13.95
C SER A 149 -3.30 -4.26 -14.28
N PHE A 150 -3.09 -2.97 -14.52
CA PHE A 150 -1.82 -2.41 -14.99
C PHE A 150 -1.56 -1.05 -14.32
N ALA A 151 -0.29 -0.78 -13.98
CA ALA A 151 0.11 0.53 -13.46
C ALA A 151 0.16 1.59 -14.57
N GLN A 152 0.48 1.17 -15.81
CA GLN A 152 0.71 2.06 -16.92
C GLN A 152 -0.22 1.73 -18.08
N GLU A 153 -0.79 2.77 -18.69
CA GLU A 153 -1.67 2.63 -19.86
C GLU A 153 -0.99 1.94 -21.05
N PRO A 154 0.28 2.23 -21.42
CA PRO A 154 0.94 1.53 -22.49
C PRO A 154 1.02 0.02 -22.31
N ASP A 155 1.20 -0.48 -21.08
CA ASP A 155 1.23 -1.90 -20.78
C ASP A 155 -0.16 -2.54 -20.97
N ALA A 156 -1.21 -1.85 -20.52
CA ALA A 156 -2.59 -2.28 -20.75
C ALA A 156 -2.93 -2.33 -22.26
N ARG A 157 -2.51 -1.35 -23.04
CA ARG A 157 -2.73 -1.32 -24.49
C ARG A 157 -1.97 -2.45 -25.19
N LYS A 158 -0.72 -2.70 -24.82
CA LYS A 158 0.07 -3.83 -25.33
C LYS A 158 -0.59 -5.17 -25.02
N PHE A 159 -1.16 -5.30 -23.83
CA PHE A 159 -1.93 -6.49 -23.46
C PHE A 159 -3.18 -6.65 -24.32
N ILE A 160 -3.92 -5.57 -24.60
CA ILE A 160 -5.08 -5.58 -25.48
C ILE A 160 -4.72 -6.01 -26.91
N GLU A 161 -3.59 -5.56 -27.45
CA GLU A 161 -3.11 -5.96 -28.78
C GLU A 161 -2.89 -7.49 -28.87
N GLN A 162 -2.46 -8.12 -27.77
CA GLN A 162 -2.18 -9.56 -27.74
C GLN A 162 -3.43 -10.40 -27.41
N TRP A 163 -4.24 -9.93 -26.46
CA TRP A 163 -5.29 -10.75 -25.85
C TRP A 163 -6.71 -10.20 -26.10
N GLY A 164 -6.83 -9.07 -26.74
CA GLY A 164 -8.11 -8.38 -26.89
C GLY A 164 -8.60 -7.73 -25.60
N GLY A 165 -9.85 -7.33 -25.60
CA GLY A 165 -10.47 -6.64 -24.48
C GLY A 165 -10.57 -5.13 -24.69
N ARG A 166 -11.06 -4.42 -23.68
CA ARG A 166 -11.21 -2.97 -23.68
C ARG A 166 -10.59 -2.36 -22.43
N LEU A 167 -10.01 -1.18 -22.60
CA LEU A 167 -9.41 -0.40 -21.52
C LEU A 167 -10.51 0.28 -20.68
N LEU A 168 -10.35 0.26 -19.38
CA LEU A 168 -11.17 0.93 -18.39
C LEU A 168 -10.32 1.60 -17.32
N ARG A 169 -10.88 2.63 -16.69
CA ARG A 169 -10.40 3.16 -15.42
C ARG A 169 -11.17 2.54 -14.27
N TYR A 170 -10.67 2.71 -13.04
CA TYR A 170 -11.27 2.14 -11.83
C TYR A 170 -12.77 2.46 -11.69
N ASP A 171 -13.16 3.69 -11.91
CA ASP A 171 -14.52 4.21 -11.78
C ASP A 171 -15.46 3.81 -12.93
N GLU A 172 -14.88 3.30 -14.02
CA GLU A 172 -15.63 2.79 -15.17
C GLU A 172 -16.04 1.31 -15.00
N VAL A 173 -15.46 0.59 -14.02
CA VAL A 173 -15.89 -0.77 -13.71
C VAL A 173 -17.26 -0.73 -13.02
N LYS A 174 -18.24 -1.43 -13.59
CA LYS A 174 -19.63 -1.43 -13.11
C LYS A 174 -20.07 -2.82 -12.63
N PRO A 175 -21.08 -2.92 -11.75
CA PRO A 175 -21.55 -4.20 -11.21
C PRO A 175 -21.85 -5.27 -12.27
N GLY A 176 -22.47 -4.89 -13.38
CA GLY A 176 -22.77 -5.82 -14.47
C GLY A 176 -21.57 -6.33 -15.28
N MET A 177 -20.36 -5.84 -14.98
CA MET A 177 -19.10 -6.29 -15.61
C MET A 177 -18.35 -7.32 -14.76
N VAL A 178 -18.78 -7.54 -13.52
CA VAL A 178 -18.08 -8.33 -12.49
C VAL A 178 -18.99 -9.42 -11.92
N ASP A 179 -19.79 -10.01 -12.79
CA ASP A 179 -20.63 -11.14 -12.45
C ASP A 179 -19.76 -12.40 -12.27
N LEU A 180 -19.89 -13.04 -11.11
CA LEU A 180 -19.15 -14.26 -10.75
C LEU A 180 -19.85 -15.54 -11.27
N SER A 181 -21.04 -15.45 -11.86
CA SER A 181 -21.78 -16.61 -12.40
C SER A 181 -21.04 -17.32 -13.53
N GLY A 182 -20.11 -16.61 -14.21
CA GLY A 182 -19.28 -17.19 -15.26
C GLY A 182 -18.31 -18.28 -14.76
N GLY A 183 -17.86 -18.24 -13.49
CA GLY A 183 -17.01 -19.26 -12.88
C GLY A 183 -17.70 -20.63 -12.81
N ALA A 184 -18.96 -20.64 -12.42
CA ALA A 184 -19.75 -21.87 -12.30
C ALA A 184 -19.95 -22.62 -13.64
N LEU A 185 -19.83 -21.93 -14.78
CA LEU A 185 -19.96 -22.55 -16.11
C LEU A 185 -18.68 -23.28 -16.57
N HIS A 186 -17.55 -22.99 -15.96
CA HIS A 186 -16.27 -23.67 -16.27
C HIS A 186 -16.05 -24.94 -15.46
N ASP A 187 -16.62 -25.05 -14.26
CA ASP A 187 -16.53 -26.26 -13.41
C ASP A 187 -17.32 -27.46 -13.96
N SER A 188 -18.27 -27.22 -14.85
CA SER A 188 -19.07 -28.29 -15.46
C SER A 188 -18.31 -29.11 -16.54
N LYS A 189 -17.01 -28.83 -16.75
CA LYS A 189 -16.16 -29.51 -17.75
C LYS A 189 -14.95 -30.26 -17.16
N MET A 190 -14.87 -30.39 -15.82
CA MET A 190 -13.91 -31.28 -15.18
C MET A 190 -14.52 -32.62 -14.85
#